data_f8c4ecc86981d77d168cf18692cd6d10
#
_entry.id   f8c4ecc86981d77d168cf18692cd6d10
#
_cell.length_a   1.000
_cell.length_b   1.000
_cell.length_c   1.000
_cell.angle_alpha   90.00
_cell.angle_beta   90.00
_cell.angle_gamma   90.00
#
_symmetry.space_group_name_H-M   'P 1'
#
loop_
_entity.id
_entity.type
_entity.pdbx_description
1 polymer ?
#
loop_
_entity_poly.entity_id
_entity_poly.type
_entity_poly.pdbx_seq_one_letter_code
_entity_poly.pdbx_strand_id
1 'polypeptide(L)'
;DLGTTHAVVSWAPCEAGAEAQVFPIPQLVSLGETEERPLLPSFLYAPLPGEPPSDPFGDAPWAIGEVARRRGREVPGRVVSSAKSWLCHAAVDRTAAILPWGAADGDADLPRVSPVEACSRVLSHLRRAWDEAHPGHPLREQEVVLTVPASFDQTARLLTVQAARDAGLSARLLEEPQAAFYDAMAHLGLERFEKLLAD
;
A
#
# COMPACT_ATOMS: atom_id res chain seq x y z
N ASP A 1 1.75 5.78 3.62
CA ASP A 1 0.39 5.83 3.07
C ASP A 1 0.11 4.61 2.20
N LEU A 2 -1.01 3.93 2.44
CA LEU A 2 -1.58 2.92 1.55
C LEU A 2 -2.65 3.61 0.68
N GLY A 3 -2.24 4.23 -0.42
CA GLY A 3 -3.16 4.97 -1.29
C GLY A 3 -3.96 4.07 -2.24
N THR A 4 -5.08 4.60 -2.76
CA THR A 4 -5.93 3.89 -3.73
C THR A 4 -5.20 3.61 -5.04
N THR A 5 -4.34 4.52 -5.48
CA THR A 5 -3.58 4.43 -6.74
C THR A 5 -2.10 4.11 -6.52
N HIS A 6 -1.50 4.66 -5.48
CA HIS A 6 -0.09 4.47 -5.13
C HIS A 6 0.06 4.39 -3.62
N ALA A 7 0.99 3.58 -3.18
CA ALA A 7 1.48 3.57 -1.81
C ALA A 7 2.82 4.30 -1.72
N VAL A 8 3.10 4.90 -0.56
CA VAL A 8 4.35 5.59 -0.25
C VAL A 8 4.77 5.29 1.17
N VAL A 9 6.08 5.21 1.40
CA VAL A 9 6.68 5.14 2.74
C VAL A 9 7.48 6.40 2.96
N SER A 10 7.21 7.09 4.06
CA SER A 10 8.08 8.13 4.59
C SER A 10 8.49 7.77 6.00
N TRP A 11 9.66 8.21 6.42
CA TRP A 11 10.22 7.91 7.73
C TRP A 11 10.99 9.10 8.27
N ALA A 12 11.11 9.17 9.58
CA ALA A 12 11.96 10.12 10.27
C ALA A 12 12.56 9.44 11.51
N PRO A 13 13.77 9.83 11.96
CA PRO A 13 14.26 9.48 13.28
C PRO A 13 13.30 9.98 14.37
N CYS A 14 13.19 9.23 15.48
CA CYS A 14 12.39 9.66 16.65
C CYS A 14 13.10 10.75 17.47
N GLU A 15 13.51 11.83 16.80
CA GLU A 15 14.22 12.96 17.37
C GLU A 15 13.46 14.25 17.11
N ALA A 16 13.50 15.17 18.07
CA ALA A 16 12.83 16.46 17.92
C ALA A 16 13.43 17.25 16.74
N GLY A 17 12.58 17.68 15.81
CA GLY A 17 12.98 18.44 14.62
C GLY A 17 13.51 17.60 13.45
N ALA A 18 13.44 16.27 13.53
CA ALA A 18 13.79 15.42 12.41
C ALA A 18 12.81 15.61 11.25
N GLU A 19 13.33 15.75 10.05
CA GLU A 19 12.54 15.87 8.82
C GLU A 19 12.17 14.50 8.27
N ALA A 20 10.94 14.38 7.78
CA ALA A 20 10.49 13.16 7.12
C ALA A 20 11.15 13.01 5.75
N GLN A 21 11.60 11.79 5.44
CA GLN A 21 12.21 11.42 4.18
C GLN A 21 11.37 10.36 3.49
N VAL A 22 11.24 10.47 2.17
CA VAL A 22 10.58 9.44 1.37
C VAL A 22 11.54 8.30 1.15
N PHE A 23 11.08 7.08 1.46
CA PHE A 23 11.84 5.86 1.21
C PHE A 23 11.60 5.38 -0.23
N PRO A 24 12.66 5.26 -1.06
CA PRO A 24 12.54 4.72 -2.40
C PRO A 24 12.26 3.22 -2.35
N ILE A 25 11.20 2.79 -3.03
CA ILE A 25 10.67 1.43 -2.98
C ILE A 25 11.17 0.64 -4.19
N PRO A 26 12.00 -0.42 -4.01
CA PRO A 26 12.39 -1.32 -5.07
C PRO A 26 11.16 -2.04 -5.63
N GLN A 27 10.98 -1.99 -6.95
CA GLN A 27 9.88 -2.65 -7.65
C GLN A 27 10.29 -3.04 -9.06
N LEU A 28 9.71 -4.11 -9.57
CA LEU A 28 9.89 -4.48 -10.96
C LEU A 28 9.19 -3.49 -11.88
N VAL A 29 9.92 -2.98 -12.87
CA VAL A 29 9.40 -2.09 -13.93
C VAL A 29 9.24 -2.84 -15.25
N SER A 30 10.01 -3.91 -15.43
CA SER A 30 9.88 -4.90 -16.51
C SER A 30 10.38 -6.25 -16.01
N LEU A 31 10.26 -7.30 -16.82
CA LEU A 31 10.75 -8.63 -16.46
C LEU A 31 12.28 -8.58 -16.24
N GLY A 32 12.70 -8.87 -15.01
CA GLY A 32 14.11 -8.90 -14.64
C GLY A 32 14.75 -7.52 -14.41
N GLU A 33 13.99 -6.43 -14.46
CA GLU A 33 14.49 -5.08 -14.23
C GLU A 33 13.82 -4.46 -13.00
N THR A 34 14.61 -4.18 -11.97
CA THR A 34 14.16 -3.54 -10.73
C THR A 34 14.64 -2.10 -10.69
N GLU A 35 13.75 -1.18 -10.31
CA GLU A 35 14.06 0.21 -10.04
C GLU A 35 13.56 0.61 -8.65
N GLU A 36 14.25 1.54 -8.03
CA GLU A 36 13.78 2.22 -6.83
C GLU A 36 12.96 3.45 -7.20
N ARG A 37 11.73 3.52 -6.71
CA ARG A 37 10.82 4.64 -6.98
C ARG A 37 10.17 5.15 -5.70
N PRO A 38 9.89 6.46 -5.60
CA PRO A 38 9.24 7.03 -4.42
C PRO A 38 7.79 6.54 -4.22
N LEU A 39 7.15 6.07 -5.29
CA LEU A 39 5.77 5.60 -5.29
C LEU A 39 5.68 4.18 -5.81
N LEU A 40 4.91 3.34 -5.11
CA LEU A 40 4.54 2.00 -5.54
C LEU A 40 3.09 2.03 -6.05
N PRO A 41 2.81 1.78 -7.35
CA PRO A 41 1.44 1.62 -7.82
C PRO A 41 0.70 0.53 -7.04
N SER A 42 -0.49 0.85 -6.51
CA SER A 42 -1.33 -0.07 -5.71
C SER A 42 -2.08 -1.07 -6.63
N PHE A 43 -1.31 -1.81 -7.42
CA PHE A 43 -1.78 -2.79 -8.38
C PHE A 43 -1.20 -4.16 -8.06
N LEU A 44 -2.04 -5.19 -8.20
CA LEU A 44 -1.62 -6.59 -8.21
C LEU A 44 -2.00 -7.21 -9.55
N TYR A 45 -1.15 -8.06 -10.07
CA TYR A 45 -1.41 -8.83 -11.27
C TYR A 45 -1.18 -10.32 -11.00
N ALA A 46 -2.16 -11.14 -11.37
CA ALA A 46 -2.05 -12.60 -11.28
C ALA A 46 -1.37 -13.12 -12.55
N PRO A 47 -0.11 -13.59 -12.48
CA PRO A 47 0.59 -14.09 -13.64
C PRO A 47 -0.16 -15.22 -14.35
N LEU A 48 0.03 -15.33 -15.66
CA LEU A 48 -0.44 -16.47 -16.43
C LEU A 48 0.37 -17.72 -16.09
N PRO A 49 -0.19 -18.93 -16.26
CA PRO A 49 0.56 -20.16 -16.11
C PRO A 49 1.84 -20.14 -16.98
N GLY A 50 2.99 -20.37 -16.36
CA GLY A 50 4.30 -20.34 -17.03
C GLY A 50 4.97 -18.97 -17.13
N GLU A 51 4.33 -17.88 -16.72
CA GLU A 51 5.03 -16.61 -16.53
C GLU A 51 6.00 -16.69 -15.35
N PRO A 52 7.20 -16.10 -15.48
CA PRO A 52 8.15 -16.09 -14.37
C PRO A 52 7.61 -15.27 -13.20
N PRO A 53 8.08 -15.52 -11.95
CA PRO A 53 7.79 -14.69 -10.80
C PRO A 53 8.11 -13.23 -11.12
N SER A 54 7.18 -12.33 -10.78
CA SER A 54 7.30 -10.89 -11.05
C SER A 54 7.38 -10.10 -9.75
N ASP A 55 8.15 -10.60 -8.78
CA ASP A 55 8.41 -9.95 -7.50
C ASP A 55 9.93 -9.77 -7.32
N PRO A 56 10.45 -8.58 -7.00
CA PRO A 56 11.87 -8.37 -6.74
C PRO A 56 12.38 -9.22 -5.56
N PHE A 57 11.48 -9.64 -4.65
CA PHE A 57 11.80 -10.44 -3.47
C PHE A 57 11.59 -11.97 -3.66
N GLY A 58 11.20 -12.40 -4.85
CA GLY A 58 11.27 -13.79 -5.31
C GLY A 58 10.12 -14.74 -4.93
N ASP A 59 9.18 -14.37 -4.05
CA ASP A 59 8.25 -15.33 -3.43
C ASP A 59 6.75 -15.07 -3.65
N ALA A 60 6.37 -14.02 -4.34
CA ALA A 60 4.96 -13.68 -4.45
C ALA A 60 4.30 -14.31 -5.67
N PRO A 61 3.14 -14.99 -5.51
CA PRO A 61 2.35 -15.48 -6.63
C PRO A 61 1.67 -14.34 -7.43
N TRP A 62 1.81 -13.10 -6.98
CA TRP A 62 1.27 -11.90 -7.59
C TRP A 62 2.37 -10.89 -7.86
N ALA A 63 2.38 -10.34 -9.06
CA ALA A 63 3.18 -9.15 -9.33
C ALA A 63 2.57 -7.93 -8.63
N ILE A 64 3.40 -7.02 -8.13
CA ILE A 64 2.97 -5.80 -7.42
C ILE A 64 3.67 -4.58 -8.04
N GLY A 65 2.98 -3.44 -8.04
CA GLY A 65 3.56 -2.17 -8.45
C GLY A 65 3.50 -1.94 -9.96
N GLU A 66 4.58 -1.39 -10.53
CA GLU A 66 4.62 -0.91 -11.92
C GLU A 66 4.44 -2.05 -12.92
N VAL A 67 5.08 -3.19 -12.73
CA VAL A 67 4.91 -4.34 -13.62
C VAL A 67 3.47 -4.84 -13.61
N ALA A 68 2.82 -4.87 -12.44
CA ALA A 68 1.40 -5.24 -12.32
C ALA A 68 0.50 -4.26 -13.08
N ARG A 69 0.76 -2.97 -12.97
CA ARG A 69 0.03 -1.91 -13.69
C ARG A 69 0.19 -2.05 -15.21
N ARG A 70 1.40 -2.34 -15.69
CA ARG A 70 1.68 -2.52 -17.13
C ARG A 70 1.02 -3.78 -17.66
N ARG A 71 1.23 -4.93 -16.99
CA ARG A 71 0.62 -6.21 -17.38
C ARG A 71 -0.91 -6.16 -17.33
N GLY A 72 -1.48 -5.46 -16.36
CA GLY A 72 -2.92 -5.27 -16.27
C GLY A 72 -3.56 -4.52 -17.44
N ARG A 73 -2.79 -3.71 -18.18
CA ARG A 73 -3.26 -3.09 -19.43
C ARG A 73 -3.34 -4.09 -20.58
N GLU A 74 -2.48 -5.08 -20.59
CA GLU A 74 -2.42 -6.14 -21.60
C GLU A 74 -3.44 -7.25 -21.30
N VAL A 75 -3.63 -7.59 -20.02
CA VAL A 75 -4.54 -8.65 -19.55
C VAL A 75 -5.43 -8.11 -18.42
N PRO A 76 -6.44 -7.27 -18.72
CA PRO A 76 -7.24 -6.57 -17.70
C PRO A 76 -7.98 -7.49 -16.72
N GLY A 77 -8.40 -8.67 -17.14
CA GLY A 77 -9.12 -9.65 -16.29
C GLY A 77 -8.27 -10.23 -15.14
N ARG A 78 -6.96 -10.01 -15.12
CA ARG A 78 -6.04 -10.56 -14.13
C ARG A 78 -5.43 -9.50 -13.21
N VAL A 79 -5.91 -8.25 -13.28
CA VAL A 79 -5.38 -7.15 -12.47
C VAL A 79 -6.34 -6.76 -11.36
N VAL A 80 -5.79 -6.55 -10.17
CA VAL A 80 -6.46 -5.92 -9.03
C VAL A 80 -5.96 -4.49 -8.94
N SER A 81 -6.87 -3.53 -8.96
CA SER A 81 -6.60 -2.12 -8.72
C SER A 81 -7.55 -1.57 -7.67
N SER A 82 -7.18 -0.45 -7.06
CA SER A 82 -8.03 0.27 -6.10
C SER A 82 -8.53 -0.59 -4.93
N ALA A 83 -7.74 -1.56 -4.47
CA ALA A 83 -8.13 -2.47 -3.39
C ALA A 83 -8.57 -1.75 -2.12
N LYS A 84 -7.94 -0.60 -1.79
CA LYS A 84 -8.33 0.25 -0.65
C LYS A 84 -9.79 0.70 -0.72
N SER A 85 -10.28 1.05 -1.92
CA SER A 85 -11.68 1.48 -2.10
C SER A 85 -12.68 0.36 -1.80
N TRP A 86 -12.31 -0.88 -2.08
CA TRP A 86 -13.15 -2.04 -1.76
C TRP A 86 -13.30 -2.28 -0.27
N LEU A 87 -12.37 -1.80 0.57
CA LEU A 87 -12.48 -1.91 2.04
C LEU A 87 -13.65 -1.10 2.60
N CYS A 88 -14.17 -0.09 1.89
CA CYS A 88 -15.34 0.69 2.30
C CYS A 88 -16.60 0.39 1.49
N HIS A 89 -16.58 -0.59 0.57
CA HIS A 89 -17.74 -0.92 -0.26
C HIS A 89 -18.74 -1.80 0.51
N ALA A 90 -19.80 -1.18 1.03
CA ALA A 90 -20.74 -1.85 1.94
C ALA A 90 -21.59 -2.97 1.29
N ALA A 91 -21.70 -2.99 -0.06
CA ALA A 91 -22.54 -3.95 -0.78
C ALA A 91 -21.84 -5.28 -1.10
N VAL A 92 -20.58 -5.47 -0.67
CA VAL A 92 -19.80 -6.70 -0.93
C VAL A 92 -19.24 -7.27 0.38
N ASP A 93 -18.97 -8.57 0.39
CA ASP A 93 -18.17 -9.17 1.43
C ASP A 93 -16.68 -8.78 1.22
N ARG A 94 -16.21 -7.86 2.05
CA ARG A 94 -14.86 -7.27 1.98
C ARG A 94 -13.76 -8.26 2.35
N THR A 95 -14.14 -9.43 2.90
CA THR A 95 -13.21 -10.51 3.30
C THR A 95 -13.22 -11.68 2.32
N ALA A 96 -14.21 -11.75 1.43
CA ALA A 96 -14.29 -12.77 0.41
C ALA A 96 -13.31 -12.51 -0.75
N ALA A 97 -12.85 -13.57 -1.39
CA ALA A 97 -11.93 -13.53 -2.52
C ALA A 97 -12.67 -13.09 -3.81
N ILE A 98 -12.98 -11.81 -3.92
CA ILE A 98 -13.76 -11.21 -5.00
C ILE A 98 -12.96 -10.49 -6.07
N LEU A 99 -11.65 -10.32 -5.86
CA LEU A 99 -10.78 -9.58 -6.78
C LEU A 99 -9.86 -10.53 -7.56
N PRO A 100 -9.61 -10.31 -8.86
CA PRO A 100 -10.09 -9.21 -9.70
C PRO A 100 -11.60 -9.22 -9.91
N TRP A 101 -12.22 -8.03 -9.84
CA TRP A 101 -13.66 -7.88 -10.02
C TRP A 101 -14.05 -7.99 -11.51
N GLY A 102 -15.13 -8.69 -11.80
CA GLY A 102 -15.65 -8.83 -13.16
C GLY A 102 -14.81 -9.74 -14.07
N ALA A 103 -13.85 -10.46 -13.53
CA ALA A 103 -13.19 -11.51 -14.28
C ALA A 103 -14.21 -12.60 -14.67
N ALA A 104 -14.09 -13.12 -15.88
CA ALA A 104 -15.03 -14.12 -16.40
C ALA A 104 -15.11 -15.35 -15.48
N ASP A 105 -16.33 -15.83 -15.22
CA ASP A 105 -16.60 -16.97 -14.33
C ASP A 105 -16.04 -18.33 -14.85
N GLY A 106 -15.30 -18.33 -15.95
CA GLY A 106 -14.74 -19.51 -16.60
C GLY A 106 -13.22 -19.67 -16.48
N ASP A 107 -12.51 -18.71 -15.89
CA ASP A 107 -11.06 -18.83 -15.71
C ASP A 107 -10.77 -19.54 -14.36
N ALA A 108 -10.83 -20.89 -14.40
CA ALA A 108 -10.58 -21.74 -13.23
C ALA A 108 -9.15 -21.56 -12.67
N ASP A 109 -8.23 -21.07 -13.49
CA ASP A 109 -6.83 -20.85 -13.12
C ASP A 109 -6.54 -19.43 -12.61
N LEU A 110 -7.57 -18.58 -12.51
CA LEU A 110 -7.42 -17.23 -11.99
C LEU A 110 -7.44 -17.24 -10.46
N PRO A 111 -6.30 -16.98 -9.79
CA PRO A 111 -6.32 -16.82 -8.35
C PRO A 111 -7.10 -15.56 -7.99
N ARG A 112 -7.89 -15.65 -6.94
CA ARG A 112 -8.66 -14.52 -6.40
C ARG A 112 -8.18 -14.16 -5.01
N VAL A 113 -8.29 -12.89 -4.67
CA VAL A 113 -7.94 -12.35 -3.35
C VAL A 113 -9.07 -11.50 -2.80
N SER A 114 -9.12 -11.36 -1.49
CA SER A 114 -10.01 -10.39 -0.85
C SER A 114 -9.40 -8.98 -0.92
N PRO A 115 -10.23 -7.92 -0.75
CA PRO A 115 -9.73 -6.56 -0.57
C PRO A 115 -8.68 -6.44 0.55
N VAL A 116 -8.90 -7.13 1.67
CA VAL A 116 -7.97 -7.16 2.80
C VAL A 116 -6.64 -7.80 2.40
N GLU A 117 -6.70 -8.95 1.75
CA GLU A 117 -5.50 -9.66 1.29
C GLU A 117 -4.74 -8.84 0.25
N ALA A 118 -5.42 -8.18 -0.70
CA ALA A 118 -4.77 -7.33 -1.68
C ALA A 118 -4.02 -6.17 -1.01
N CYS A 119 -4.62 -5.52 -0.01
CA CYS A 119 -3.96 -4.47 0.78
C CYS A 119 -2.78 -5.03 1.58
N SER A 120 -2.93 -6.21 2.19
CA SER A 120 -1.85 -6.88 2.93
C SER A 120 -0.65 -7.19 2.03
N ARG A 121 -0.86 -7.61 0.80
CA ARG A 121 0.21 -7.89 -0.17
C ARG A 121 1.02 -6.64 -0.52
N VAL A 122 0.34 -5.49 -0.72
CA VAL A 122 1.03 -4.20 -0.92
C VAL A 122 1.86 -3.84 0.31
N LEU A 123 1.28 -3.93 1.50
CA LEU A 123 1.99 -3.65 2.75
C LEU A 123 3.16 -4.61 2.99
N SER A 124 3.02 -5.89 2.63
CA SER A 124 4.10 -6.88 2.70
C SER A 124 5.25 -6.53 1.77
N HIS A 125 4.97 -6.01 0.57
CA HIS A 125 5.99 -5.53 -0.35
C HIS A 125 6.77 -4.36 0.28
N LEU A 126 6.07 -3.36 0.84
CA LEU A 126 6.70 -2.23 1.51
C LEU A 126 7.55 -2.67 2.70
N ARG A 127 7.06 -3.61 3.51
CA ARG A 127 7.81 -4.16 4.64
C ARG A 127 9.08 -4.87 4.18
N ARG A 128 9.00 -5.73 3.17
CA ARG A 128 10.17 -6.44 2.62
C ARG A 128 11.20 -5.47 2.06
N ALA A 129 10.76 -4.46 1.30
CA ALA A 129 11.64 -3.42 0.77
C ALA A 129 12.40 -2.69 1.89
N TRP A 130 11.70 -2.32 2.96
CA TRP A 130 12.31 -1.69 4.11
C TRP A 130 13.28 -2.62 4.84
N ASP A 131 12.86 -3.85 5.14
CA ASP A 131 13.64 -4.83 5.90
C ASP A 131 14.95 -5.18 5.16
N GLU A 132 14.94 -5.23 3.83
CA GLU A 132 16.12 -5.46 3.00
C GLU A 132 17.09 -4.26 3.04
N ALA A 133 16.56 -3.04 2.95
CA ALA A 133 17.37 -1.82 3.03
C ALA A 133 17.89 -1.54 4.44
N HIS A 134 17.22 -2.04 5.49
CA HIS A 134 17.52 -1.76 6.90
C HIS A 134 17.58 -3.05 7.75
N PRO A 135 18.54 -3.97 7.50
CA PRO A 135 18.56 -5.29 8.14
C PRO A 135 18.69 -5.24 9.67
N GLY A 136 19.20 -4.14 10.24
CA GLY A 136 19.29 -3.94 11.69
C GLY A 136 18.05 -3.29 12.33
N HIS A 137 17.09 -2.83 11.51
CA HIS A 137 15.94 -2.06 11.95
C HIS A 137 14.67 -2.47 11.17
N PRO A 138 14.20 -3.71 11.32
CA PRO A 138 13.07 -4.21 10.54
C PRO A 138 11.80 -3.38 10.81
N LEU A 139 10.97 -3.22 9.78
CA LEU A 139 9.79 -2.35 9.83
C LEU A 139 8.80 -2.76 10.93
N ARG A 140 8.71 -4.05 11.24
CA ARG A 140 7.85 -4.58 12.32
C ARG A 140 8.23 -4.06 13.72
N GLU A 141 9.46 -3.59 13.90
CA GLU A 141 10.00 -3.08 15.16
C GLU A 141 9.96 -1.55 15.23
N GLN A 142 9.52 -0.90 14.15
CA GLN A 142 9.36 0.54 14.08
C GLN A 142 7.96 0.97 14.51
N GLU A 143 7.82 2.25 14.88
CA GLU A 143 6.51 2.87 15.08
C GLU A 143 5.88 3.15 13.70
N VAL A 144 4.89 2.36 13.31
CA VAL A 144 4.25 2.47 12.01
C VAL A 144 2.93 3.22 12.13
N VAL A 145 2.78 4.28 11.36
CA VAL A 145 1.53 5.02 11.18
C VAL A 145 1.01 4.79 9.77
N LEU A 146 -0.25 4.38 9.65
CA LEU A 146 -0.91 4.12 8.38
C LEU A 146 -2.06 5.10 8.18
N THR A 147 -2.04 5.87 7.09
CA THR A 147 -3.07 6.87 6.81
C THR A 147 -4.31 6.26 6.19
N VAL A 148 -5.47 6.76 6.62
CA VAL A 148 -6.78 6.32 6.14
C VAL A 148 -7.68 7.53 5.85
N PRO A 149 -8.60 7.44 4.86
CA PRO A 149 -9.59 8.49 4.64
C PRO A 149 -10.46 8.70 5.88
N ALA A 150 -10.84 9.96 6.14
CA ALA A 150 -11.79 10.29 7.21
C ALA A 150 -13.17 9.64 7.00
N SER A 151 -13.52 9.33 5.75
CA SER A 151 -14.77 8.65 5.36
C SER A 151 -14.81 7.15 5.67
N PHE A 152 -13.68 6.54 6.08
CA PHE A 152 -13.66 5.13 6.44
C PHE A 152 -14.54 4.87 7.67
N ASP A 153 -15.52 3.96 7.50
CA ASP A 153 -16.30 3.44 8.61
C ASP A 153 -15.42 2.59 9.55
N GLN A 154 -15.96 2.24 10.70
CA GLN A 154 -15.24 1.43 11.69
C GLN A 154 -14.80 0.07 11.11
N THR A 155 -15.60 -0.53 10.25
CA THR A 155 -15.27 -1.81 9.61
C THR A 155 -14.08 -1.64 8.66
N ALA A 156 -14.06 -0.62 7.80
CA ALA A 156 -12.93 -0.36 6.91
C ALA A 156 -11.63 -0.08 7.68
N ARG A 157 -11.72 0.64 8.82
CA ARG A 157 -10.58 0.86 9.72
C ARG A 157 -10.05 -0.45 10.31
N LEU A 158 -10.93 -1.32 10.81
CA LEU A 158 -10.55 -2.62 11.36
C LEU A 158 -9.93 -3.52 10.28
N LEU A 159 -10.49 -3.56 9.07
CA LEU A 159 -9.95 -4.32 7.96
C LEU A 159 -8.59 -3.79 7.49
N THR A 160 -8.36 -2.47 7.57
CA THR A 160 -7.05 -1.88 7.29
C THR A 160 -6.01 -2.32 8.33
N VAL A 161 -6.37 -2.33 9.61
CA VAL A 161 -5.50 -2.85 10.69
C VAL A 161 -5.24 -4.34 10.49
N GLN A 162 -6.26 -5.10 10.07
CA GLN A 162 -6.10 -6.53 9.76
C GLN A 162 -5.11 -6.74 8.61
N ALA A 163 -5.24 -5.99 7.50
CA ALA A 163 -4.29 -6.04 6.40
C ALA A 163 -2.85 -5.74 6.83
N ALA A 164 -2.66 -4.77 7.73
CA ALA A 164 -1.34 -4.47 8.29
C ALA A 164 -0.79 -5.63 9.14
N ARG A 165 -1.63 -6.24 9.99
CA ARG A 165 -1.25 -7.42 10.79
C ARG A 165 -0.89 -8.62 9.92
N ASP A 166 -1.65 -8.88 8.87
CA ASP A 166 -1.39 -9.97 7.92
C ASP A 166 -0.08 -9.74 7.15
N ALA A 167 0.31 -8.48 6.98
CA ALA A 167 1.62 -8.07 6.45
C ALA A 167 2.76 -8.13 7.50
N GLY A 168 2.47 -8.50 8.75
CA GLY A 168 3.44 -8.55 9.84
C GLY A 168 3.76 -7.19 10.46
N LEU A 169 2.86 -6.21 10.33
CA LEU A 169 3.02 -4.85 10.86
C LEU A 169 2.03 -4.58 12.01
N SER A 170 2.51 -3.85 13.02
CA SER A 170 1.68 -3.24 14.04
C SER A 170 1.54 -1.74 13.71
N ALA A 171 0.40 -1.33 13.15
CA ALA A 171 0.21 0.03 12.71
C ALA A 171 -0.87 0.77 13.51
N ARG A 172 -0.62 2.05 13.81
CA ARG A 172 -1.64 3.00 14.25
C ARG A 172 -2.28 3.65 13.01
N LEU A 173 -3.57 3.88 13.07
CA LEU A 173 -4.25 4.64 12.03
C LEU A 173 -4.21 6.13 12.32
N LEU A 174 -4.01 6.93 11.28
CA LEU A 174 -4.13 8.38 11.28
C LEU A 174 -5.02 8.80 10.12
N GLU A 175 -5.92 9.74 10.33
CA GLU A 175 -6.75 10.24 9.23
C GLU A 175 -5.94 11.11 8.26
N GLU A 176 -6.15 10.92 6.96
CA GLU A 176 -5.45 11.67 5.91
C GLU A 176 -5.55 13.20 6.09
N PRO A 177 -6.71 13.79 6.46
CA PRO A 177 -6.78 15.21 6.77
C PRO A 177 -5.93 15.65 7.98
N GLN A 178 -5.83 14.78 9.01
CA GLN A 178 -4.97 15.05 10.15
C GLN A 178 -3.49 14.97 9.78
N ALA A 179 -3.12 14.00 8.97
CA ALA A 179 -1.75 13.87 8.46
C ALA A 179 -1.33 15.11 7.65
N ALA A 180 -2.20 15.56 6.73
CA ALA A 180 -1.98 16.77 5.95
C ALA A 180 -1.89 18.02 6.82
N PHE A 181 -2.70 18.10 7.88
CA PHE A 181 -2.65 19.20 8.84
C PHE A 181 -1.33 19.22 9.62
N TYR A 182 -0.86 18.08 10.11
CA TYR A 182 0.43 17.99 10.80
C TYR A 182 1.60 18.35 9.89
N ASP A 183 1.55 17.91 8.63
CA ASP A 183 2.55 18.27 7.63
C ASP A 183 2.57 19.79 7.38
N ALA A 184 1.40 20.41 7.18
CA ALA A 184 1.29 21.85 7.03
C ALA A 184 1.82 22.61 8.25
N MET A 185 1.53 22.15 9.46
CA MET A 185 2.07 22.76 10.70
C MET A 185 3.60 22.66 10.75
N ALA A 186 4.16 21.53 10.39
CA ALA A 186 5.61 21.32 10.37
C ALA A 186 6.31 22.26 9.39
N HIS A 187 5.71 22.47 8.21
CA HIS A 187 6.28 23.34 7.17
C HIS A 187 6.08 24.82 7.42
N LEU A 188 4.94 25.23 7.97
CA LEU A 188 4.63 26.64 8.22
C LEU A 188 5.31 27.20 9.48
N GLY A 189 5.57 26.34 10.46
CA GLY A 189 5.97 26.73 11.80
C GLY A 189 4.79 27.28 12.63
N LEU A 190 4.86 27.13 13.95
CA LEU A 190 3.79 27.50 14.87
C LEU A 190 3.38 28.98 14.78
N GLU A 191 4.33 29.88 14.70
CA GLU A 191 4.04 31.34 14.64
C GLU A 191 3.23 31.75 13.41
N ARG A 192 3.50 31.17 12.27
CA ARG A 192 2.78 31.47 11.02
C ARG A 192 1.42 30.82 11.00
N PHE A 193 1.32 29.65 11.63
CA PHE A 193 0.06 28.93 11.77
C PHE A 193 -0.89 29.65 12.71
N GLU A 194 -0.40 30.18 13.87
CA GLU A 194 -1.19 30.99 14.80
C GLU A 194 -1.74 32.28 14.15
N LYS A 195 -0.96 32.90 13.26
CA LYS A 195 -1.44 34.08 12.49
C LYS A 195 -2.56 33.71 11.52
N LEU A 196 -2.49 32.56 10.85
CA LEU A 196 -3.55 32.10 9.94
C LEU A 196 -4.86 31.74 10.66
N LEU A 197 -4.81 31.41 11.94
CA LEU A 197 -6.01 31.14 12.75
C LEU A 197 -6.62 32.39 13.35
N ALA A 198 -5.89 33.52 13.36
CA ALA A 198 -6.33 34.80 13.96
C ALA A 198 -7.00 35.75 12.94
N ASP A 199 -6.87 35.47 11.63
CA ASP A 199 -7.53 36.15 10.52
C ASP A 199 -8.82 35.44 10.10
#